data_29b07886738344931f05339def2b7279
#
_entry.id   29b07886738344931f05339def2b7279
#
_cell.length_a   1.000
_cell.length_b   1.000
_cell.length_c   1.000
_cell.angle_alpha   90.00
_cell.angle_beta   90.00
_cell.angle_gamma   90.00
#
_symmetry.space_group_name_H-M   'P 1'
#
loop_
_entity.id
_entity.type
_entity.pdbx_description
1 polymer ?
#
loop_
_entity_poly.entity_id
_entity_poly.type
_entity_poly.pdbx_seq_one_letter_code
_entity_poly.pdbx_strand_id
1 'polypeptide(L)'
;MNAQLDAARKPVGVSQLGKTLLLGRDASLRAWAARSLGERGQISAYAYLRHALWDPAEAVRQSAVEAIAELAVIQSAGELAALYAWSGPHLRRIVLRAVRRIGYRSEFDGILSLAREDPDSRVRALAARAGGAGTKGRRRS
;
A
#
# COMPACT_ATOMS: atom_id res chain seq x y z
N MET A 1 12.75 -37.44 2.06
CA MET A 1 12.67 -36.27 2.83
C MET A 1 13.02 -35.00 2.10
N ASN A 2 14.12 -34.97 1.46
CA ASN A 2 14.52 -33.77 0.80
C ASN A 2 13.62 -33.35 -0.33
N ALA A 3 13.05 -34.29 -1.05
CA ALA A 3 12.18 -33.92 -2.14
C ALA A 3 10.93 -33.19 -1.65
N GLN A 4 10.41 -33.60 -0.51
CA GLN A 4 9.26 -32.93 0.01
C GLN A 4 9.63 -31.57 0.55
N LEU A 5 10.80 -31.44 1.17
CA LEU A 5 11.22 -30.17 1.68
C LEU A 5 11.49 -29.21 0.52
N ASP A 6 12.05 -29.72 -0.55
CA ASP A 6 12.31 -28.88 -1.70
C ASP A 6 11.03 -28.43 -2.36
N ALA A 7 10.03 -29.29 -2.44
CA ALA A 7 8.75 -28.91 -2.99
C ALA A 7 8.10 -27.84 -2.12
N ALA A 8 8.23 -27.98 -0.80
CA ALA A 8 7.65 -26.99 0.10
C ALA A 8 8.36 -25.64 0.01
N ARG A 9 9.59 -25.64 -0.48
CA ARG A 9 10.33 -24.39 -0.61
C ARG A 9 10.18 -23.75 -1.98
N LYS A 10 9.45 -24.36 -2.88
CA LYS A 10 9.25 -23.75 -4.17
C LYS A 10 8.57 -22.41 -3.99
N PRO A 11 8.98 -21.45 -4.78
CA PRO A 11 8.35 -20.13 -4.67
C PRO A 11 6.86 -20.24 -4.91
N VAL A 12 6.09 -19.58 -4.07
CA VAL A 12 4.65 -19.54 -4.23
C VAL A 12 4.34 -18.49 -5.30
N GLY A 13 3.52 -18.83 -6.25
CA GLY A 13 3.19 -17.92 -7.34
C GLY A 13 2.25 -16.82 -6.92
N VAL A 14 2.16 -15.78 -7.74
CA VAL A 14 1.28 -14.64 -7.47
C VAL A 14 -0.16 -15.11 -7.32
N SER A 15 -0.61 -16.03 -8.15
CA SER A 15 -1.98 -16.51 -8.07
C SER A 15 -2.27 -17.19 -6.75
N GLN A 16 -1.34 -18.02 -6.27
CA GLN A 16 -1.54 -18.68 -5.00
C GLN A 16 -1.49 -17.72 -3.84
N LEU A 17 -0.58 -16.77 -3.88
CA LEU A 17 -0.52 -15.74 -2.84
C LEU A 17 -1.78 -14.89 -2.86
N GLY A 18 -2.30 -14.61 -4.04
CA GLY A 18 -3.55 -13.87 -4.17
C GLY A 18 -4.71 -14.61 -3.54
N LYS A 19 -4.79 -15.92 -3.74
CA LYS A 19 -5.84 -16.70 -3.11
C LYS A 19 -5.69 -16.69 -1.60
N THR A 20 -4.48 -16.81 -1.11
CA THR A 20 -4.23 -16.74 0.34
C THR A 20 -4.63 -15.39 0.89
N LEU A 21 -4.35 -14.32 0.15
CA LEU A 21 -4.72 -13.00 0.58
C LEU A 21 -6.24 -12.84 0.68
N LEU A 22 -6.96 -13.37 -0.29
CA LEU A 22 -8.40 -13.18 -0.31
C LEU A 22 -9.15 -14.17 0.58
N LEU A 23 -8.61 -15.38 0.74
CA LEU A 23 -9.34 -16.44 1.39
C LEU A 23 -8.71 -16.99 2.67
N GLY A 24 -7.53 -16.51 3.02
CA GLY A 24 -6.85 -16.98 4.21
C GLY A 24 -7.68 -16.78 5.47
N ARG A 25 -7.64 -17.75 6.36
CA ARG A 25 -8.50 -17.72 7.53
C ARG A 25 -8.15 -16.65 8.53
N ASP A 26 -6.89 -16.44 8.80
CA ASP A 26 -6.55 -15.46 9.80
C ASP A 26 -5.83 -14.28 9.19
N ALA A 27 -5.88 -13.17 9.89
CA ALA A 27 -5.33 -11.93 9.41
C ALA A 27 -3.82 -11.98 9.24
N SER A 28 -3.14 -12.75 10.09
CA SER A 28 -1.68 -12.85 9.98
C SER A 28 -1.28 -13.48 8.66
N LEU A 29 -2.00 -14.52 8.26
CA LEU A 29 -1.71 -15.20 7.02
C LEU A 29 -2.01 -14.29 5.82
N ARG A 30 -3.12 -13.57 5.88
CA ARG A 30 -3.48 -12.65 4.80
C ARG A 30 -2.45 -11.51 4.71
N ALA A 31 -2.01 -10.98 5.85
CA ALA A 31 -1.00 -9.93 5.85
C ALA A 31 0.34 -10.43 5.29
N TRP A 32 0.70 -11.67 5.65
CA TRP A 32 1.90 -12.27 5.09
C TRP A 32 1.80 -12.38 3.56
N ALA A 33 0.64 -12.81 3.07
CA ALA A 33 0.45 -12.93 1.62
C ALA A 33 0.58 -11.59 0.93
N ALA A 34 0.04 -10.53 1.53
CA ALA A 34 0.17 -9.19 0.95
C ALA A 34 1.63 -8.76 0.89
N ARG A 35 2.38 -8.97 1.97
CA ARG A 35 3.80 -8.62 1.98
C ARG A 35 4.58 -9.41 0.94
N SER A 36 4.28 -10.69 0.83
CA SER A 36 4.95 -11.55 -0.15
C SER A 36 4.67 -11.10 -1.58
N LEU A 37 3.45 -10.66 -1.85
CA LEU A 37 3.10 -10.14 -3.17
C LEU A 37 3.90 -8.88 -3.49
N GLY A 38 4.07 -8.00 -2.50
CA GLY A 38 4.88 -6.81 -2.69
C GLY A 38 6.33 -7.16 -3.00
N GLU A 39 6.86 -8.14 -2.27
CA GLU A 39 8.26 -8.55 -2.44
C GLU A 39 8.51 -9.21 -3.79
N ARG A 40 7.47 -9.86 -4.36
CA ARG A 40 7.63 -10.50 -5.66
C ARG A 40 7.80 -9.48 -6.77
N GLY A 41 7.32 -8.29 -6.60
CA GLY A 41 7.54 -7.20 -7.56
C GLY A 41 6.73 -7.29 -8.85
N GLN A 42 5.70 -8.14 -8.91
CA GLN A 42 4.92 -8.27 -10.14
C GLN A 42 3.67 -7.40 -10.05
N ILE A 43 3.54 -6.49 -10.99
CA ILE A 43 2.43 -5.53 -10.97
C ILE A 43 1.07 -6.21 -11.05
N SER A 44 1.02 -7.42 -11.61
CA SER A 44 -0.25 -8.15 -11.69
C SER A 44 -0.83 -8.45 -10.31
N ALA A 45 -0.02 -8.39 -9.26
CA ALA A 45 -0.50 -8.61 -7.90
C ALA A 45 -1.47 -7.51 -7.46
N TYR A 46 -1.46 -6.36 -8.11
CA TYR A 46 -2.35 -5.27 -7.70
C TYR A 46 -3.81 -5.67 -7.70
N ALA A 47 -4.23 -6.54 -8.62
CA ALA A 47 -5.61 -6.98 -8.66
C ALA A 47 -6.04 -7.61 -7.33
N TYR A 48 -5.14 -8.33 -6.67
CA TYR A 48 -5.44 -8.91 -5.37
C TYR A 48 -5.27 -7.88 -4.24
N LEU A 49 -4.24 -7.06 -4.34
CA LEU A 49 -3.96 -6.10 -3.27
C LEU A 49 -5.04 -5.04 -3.14
N ARG A 50 -5.65 -4.64 -4.24
CA ARG A 50 -6.70 -3.63 -4.15
C ARG A 50 -7.89 -4.14 -3.34
N HIS A 51 -8.20 -5.43 -3.40
CA HIS A 51 -9.25 -5.98 -2.57
C HIS A 51 -8.82 -5.99 -1.11
N ALA A 52 -7.56 -6.27 -0.84
CA ALA A 52 -7.06 -6.32 0.53
C ALA A 52 -7.02 -4.94 1.20
N LEU A 53 -7.11 -3.87 0.44
CA LEU A 53 -7.22 -2.55 1.02
C LEU A 53 -8.49 -2.40 1.86
N TRP A 54 -9.47 -3.28 1.65
CA TRP A 54 -10.73 -3.23 2.36
C TRP A 54 -10.92 -4.42 3.30
N ASP A 55 -9.84 -5.12 3.61
CA ASP A 55 -9.88 -6.27 4.52
C ASP A 55 -10.39 -5.81 5.89
N PRO A 56 -11.16 -6.65 6.58
CA PRO A 56 -11.63 -6.30 7.93
C PRO A 56 -10.51 -5.99 8.91
N ALA A 57 -9.33 -6.60 8.73
CA ALA A 57 -8.22 -6.41 9.67
C ALA A 57 -7.31 -5.28 9.21
N GLU A 58 -7.05 -4.33 10.11
CA GLU A 58 -6.19 -3.21 9.76
C GLU A 58 -4.79 -3.65 9.37
N ALA A 59 -4.27 -4.69 10.02
CA ALA A 59 -2.94 -5.18 9.69
C ALA A 59 -2.84 -5.63 8.22
N VAL A 60 -3.91 -6.19 7.69
CA VAL A 60 -3.94 -6.60 6.29
C VAL A 60 -4.03 -5.38 5.39
N ARG A 61 -4.86 -4.40 5.76
CA ARG A 61 -4.96 -3.16 4.98
C ARG A 61 -3.62 -2.47 4.91
N GLN A 62 -2.91 -2.40 6.05
CA GLN A 62 -1.59 -1.79 6.08
C GLN A 62 -0.60 -2.54 5.18
N SER A 63 -0.56 -3.86 5.27
CA SER A 63 0.33 -4.66 4.44
C SER A 63 0.01 -4.48 2.95
N ALA A 64 -1.27 -4.33 2.62
CA ALA A 64 -1.67 -4.12 1.24
C ALA A 64 -1.19 -2.76 0.72
N VAL A 65 -1.30 -1.71 1.54
CA VAL A 65 -0.82 -0.38 1.16
C VAL A 65 0.69 -0.41 0.94
N GLU A 66 1.40 -1.06 1.84
CA GLU A 66 2.85 -1.14 1.75
C GLU A 66 3.30 -1.94 0.52
N ALA A 67 2.59 -3.01 0.21
CA ALA A 67 2.88 -3.79 -0.99
C ALA A 67 2.62 -3.00 -2.27
N ILE A 68 1.54 -2.24 -2.30
CA ILE A 68 1.22 -1.38 -3.43
C ILE A 68 2.34 -0.34 -3.63
N ALA A 69 2.87 0.19 -2.53
CA ALA A 69 3.98 1.12 -2.62
C ALA A 69 5.22 0.46 -3.18
N GLU A 70 5.50 -0.77 -2.74
CA GLU A 70 6.64 -1.50 -3.27
C GLU A 70 6.52 -1.74 -4.76
N LEU A 71 5.32 -2.03 -5.23
CA LEU A 71 5.06 -2.24 -6.65
C LEU A 71 4.97 -0.93 -7.43
N ALA A 72 4.94 0.19 -6.74
CA ALA A 72 4.83 1.53 -7.32
C ALA A 72 3.64 1.67 -8.27
N VAL A 73 2.46 1.22 -7.79
CA VAL A 73 1.27 1.22 -8.62
C VAL A 73 0.60 2.59 -8.58
N ILE A 74 0.85 3.42 -9.58
CA ILE A 74 0.28 4.76 -9.64
C ILE A 74 -1.23 4.72 -9.81
N GLN A 75 -1.74 3.71 -10.50
CA GLN A 75 -3.17 3.55 -10.70
C GLN A 75 -3.93 3.36 -9.40
N SER A 76 -3.22 3.09 -8.31
CA SER A 76 -3.85 2.91 -7.01
C SER A 76 -4.31 4.22 -6.39
N ALA A 77 -4.01 5.37 -6.99
CA ALA A 77 -4.27 6.65 -6.33
C ALA A 77 -5.73 6.83 -5.91
N GLY A 78 -6.68 6.43 -6.74
CA GLY A 78 -8.08 6.54 -6.39
C GLY A 78 -8.48 5.65 -5.22
N GLU A 79 -7.97 4.41 -5.21
CA GLU A 79 -8.25 3.48 -4.12
C GLU A 79 -7.61 3.94 -2.83
N LEU A 80 -6.39 4.46 -2.92
CA LEU A 80 -5.71 4.96 -1.73
C LEU A 80 -6.40 6.20 -1.17
N ALA A 81 -6.95 7.05 -2.03
CA ALA A 81 -7.70 8.21 -1.59
C ALA A 81 -8.96 7.78 -0.84
N ALA A 82 -9.66 6.79 -1.36
CA ALA A 82 -10.86 6.28 -0.71
C ALA A 82 -10.50 5.65 0.64
N LEU A 83 -9.43 4.88 0.68
CA LEU A 83 -9.00 4.26 1.92
C LEU A 83 -8.60 5.33 2.94
N TYR A 84 -7.90 6.37 2.50
CA TYR A 84 -7.52 7.46 3.39
C TYR A 84 -8.76 8.06 4.05
N ALA A 85 -9.79 8.32 3.27
CA ALA A 85 -10.99 8.95 3.80
C ALA A 85 -11.68 8.11 4.87
N TRP A 86 -11.58 6.77 4.76
CA TRP A 86 -12.21 5.87 5.71
C TRP A 86 -11.34 5.48 6.89
N SER A 87 -10.10 5.93 6.93
CA SER A 87 -9.13 5.42 7.90
C SER A 87 -8.87 6.41 9.02
N GLY A 88 -8.37 5.90 10.12
CA GLY A 88 -7.88 6.73 11.22
C GLY A 88 -6.46 7.17 10.97
N PRO A 89 -5.88 7.91 11.92
CA PRO A 89 -4.57 8.54 11.71
C PRO A 89 -3.45 7.56 11.42
N HIS A 90 -3.48 6.39 12.04
CA HIS A 90 -2.41 5.42 11.81
C HIS A 90 -2.33 5.00 10.35
N LEU A 91 -3.44 4.55 9.79
CA LEU A 91 -3.43 4.08 8.41
C LEU A 91 -3.30 5.25 7.43
N ARG A 92 -3.78 6.42 7.78
CA ARG A 92 -3.56 7.61 6.95
C ARG A 92 -2.07 7.90 6.81
N ARG A 93 -1.31 7.74 7.89
CA ARG A 93 0.13 7.91 7.81
C ARG A 93 0.77 6.87 6.91
N ILE A 94 0.28 5.63 6.97
CA ILE A 94 0.79 4.57 6.11
C ILE A 94 0.53 4.90 4.63
N VAL A 95 -0.66 5.40 4.33
CA VAL A 95 -1.00 5.80 2.96
C VAL A 95 -0.05 6.89 2.48
N LEU A 96 0.24 7.89 3.33
CA LEU A 96 1.11 8.97 2.91
C LEU A 96 2.55 8.50 2.73
N ARG A 97 2.99 7.55 3.54
CA ARG A 97 4.32 6.97 3.33
C ARG A 97 4.37 6.22 2.01
N ALA A 98 3.27 5.56 1.65
CA ALA A 98 3.19 4.88 0.37
C ALA A 98 3.28 5.86 -0.79
N VAL A 99 2.55 6.97 -0.71
CA VAL A 99 2.62 8.00 -1.74
C VAL A 99 4.04 8.52 -1.88
N ARG A 100 4.71 8.75 -0.75
CA ARG A 100 6.07 9.22 -0.78
C ARG A 100 7.01 8.21 -1.40
N ARG A 101 6.81 6.93 -1.09
CA ARG A 101 7.67 5.88 -1.63
C ARG A 101 7.47 5.70 -3.14
N ILE A 102 6.23 5.75 -3.61
CA ILE A 102 5.94 5.68 -5.04
C ILE A 102 6.55 6.89 -5.76
N GLY A 103 6.52 8.02 -5.10
CA GLY A 103 7.00 9.27 -5.66
C GLY A 103 5.84 10.11 -6.14
N TYR A 104 5.97 11.41 -6.01
CA TYR A 104 4.88 12.30 -6.34
C TYR A 104 4.43 12.17 -7.79
N ARG A 105 3.13 12.12 -7.98
CA ARG A 105 2.49 12.18 -9.28
C ARG A 105 1.22 12.99 -9.08
N SER A 106 0.78 13.67 -10.10
CA SER A 106 -0.44 14.49 -9.99
C SER A 106 -1.66 13.65 -9.59
N GLU A 107 -1.64 12.37 -9.87
CA GLU A 107 -2.72 11.48 -9.44
C GLU A 107 -2.90 11.47 -7.93
N PHE A 108 -1.87 11.84 -7.18
CA PHE A 108 -1.96 11.87 -5.71
C PHE A 108 -2.39 13.22 -5.16
N ASP A 109 -2.65 14.22 -6.02
CA ASP A 109 -3.00 15.56 -5.52
C ASP A 109 -4.24 15.56 -4.63
N GLY A 110 -5.21 14.70 -4.94
CA GLY A 110 -6.41 14.63 -4.11
C GLY A 110 -6.13 14.20 -2.69
N ILE A 111 -5.30 13.16 -2.54
CA ILE A 111 -4.94 12.70 -1.20
C ILE A 111 -4.14 13.77 -0.49
N LEU A 112 -3.20 14.40 -1.19
CA LEU A 112 -2.31 15.36 -0.55
C LEU A 112 -3.07 16.61 -0.11
N SER A 113 -4.06 17.04 -0.89
CA SER A 113 -4.89 18.17 -0.49
C SER A 113 -5.63 17.88 0.79
N LEU A 114 -6.22 16.69 0.90
CA LEU A 114 -6.92 16.31 2.11
C LEU A 114 -5.96 16.20 3.28
N ALA A 115 -4.79 15.64 3.05
CA ALA A 115 -3.85 15.39 4.13
C ALA A 115 -3.23 16.66 4.68
N ARG A 116 -3.12 17.69 3.87
CA ARG A 116 -2.60 18.97 4.35
C ARG A 116 -3.52 19.63 5.36
N GLU A 117 -4.80 19.25 5.30
CA GLU A 117 -5.80 19.80 6.23
C GLU A 117 -6.18 18.77 7.30
N ASP A 118 -5.46 17.66 7.40
CA ASP A 118 -5.82 16.60 8.32
C ASP A 118 -5.72 17.09 9.78
N PRO A 119 -6.63 16.67 10.64
CA PRO A 119 -6.55 17.06 12.06
C PRO A 119 -5.28 16.55 12.75
N ASP A 120 -4.70 15.45 12.28
CA ASP A 120 -3.52 14.87 12.91
C ASP A 120 -2.26 15.55 12.37
N SER A 121 -1.45 16.11 13.28
CA SER A 121 -0.27 16.86 12.87
C SER A 121 0.78 16.00 12.19
N ARG A 122 0.84 14.72 12.54
CA ARG A 122 1.80 13.83 11.90
C ARG A 122 1.39 13.52 10.47
N VAL A 123 0.09 13.44 10.23
CA VAL A 123 -0.42 13.25 8.87
C VAL A 123 -0.07 14.48 8.04
N ARG A 124 -0.30 15.68 8.58
CA ARG A 124 0.03 16.91 7.86
C ARG A 124 1.51 16.98 7.52
N ALA A 125 2.38 16.58 8.47
CA ALA A 125 3.81 16.59 8.24
C ALA A 125 4.21 15.63 7.13
N LEU A 126 3.59 14.45 7.10
CA LEU A 126 3.89 13.49 6.05
C LEU A 126 3.40 13.98 4.69
N ALA A 127 2.26 14.67 4.67
CA ALA A 127 1.76 15.23 3.43
C ALA A 127 2.75 16.25 2.84
N ALA A 128 3.35 17.05 3.70
CA ALA A 128 4.33 18.03 3.26
C ALA A 128 5.54 17.37 2.63
N ARG A 129 5.93 16.20 3.14
CA ARG A 129 7.08 15.51 2.58
C ARG A 129 6.74 14.72 1.33
N ALA A 130 5.54 14.21 1.24
CA ALA A 130 5.13 13.37 0.13
C ALA A 130 4.72 14.16 -1.10
N GLY A 131 4.27 15.40 -0.90
CA GLY A 131 3.74 16.13 -2.01
C GLY A 131 4.80 16.66 -2.94
N GLY A 132 4.33 17.16 -4.02
CA GLY A 132 5.21 17.78 -4.94
C GLY A 132 5.61 19.09 -4.37
N ALA A 133 5.61 19.16 -3.08
CA ALA A 133 5.98 20.36 -2.44
C ALA A 133 7.35 20.66 -2.80
N GLY A 134 8.01 19.60 -3.08
CA GLY A 134 9.30 19.88 -3.47
C GLY A 134 9.15 20.82 -4.57
N THR A 135 8.05 20.68 -5.11
CA THR A 135 7.84 21.47 -6.23
C THR A 135 7.80 22.83 -5.81
N LYS A 136 7.46 23.03 -4.64
CA LYS A 136 7.33 24.27 -4.25
C LYS A 136 8.59 24.85 -4.30
N GLY A 137 9.49 24.12 -4.20
CA GLY A 137 10.76 24.67 -4.13
C GLY A 137 11.02 25.32 -5.42
N ARG A 138 10.46 24.78 -6.39
CA ARG A 138 10.75 25.29 -7.57
C ARG A 138 10.12 26.47 -7.80
N ARG A 139 9.21 26.70 -7.16
CA ARG A 139 8.51 27.75 -7.47
C ARG A 139 9.26 28.90 -7.17
N ARG A 140 10.21 28.80 -6.45
CA ARG A 140 10.82 29.91 -6.09
C ARG A 140 11.71 30.34 -7.05
N SER A 141 11.92 29.71 -7.98
CA SER A 141 12.91 30.18 -8.90
C SER A 141 12.37 31.26 -9.85
#